data_7c82e8af693ad0800eb8edf310a66d06
#
_entry.id   7c82e8af693ad0800eb8edf310a66d06
#
_cell.length_a   1.000
_cell.length_b   1.000
_cell.length_c   1.000
_cell.angle_alpha   90.00
_cell.angle_beta   90.00
_cell.angle_gamma   90.00
#
_symmetry.space_group_name_H-M   'P 1'
#
loop_
_entity.id
_entity.type
_entity.pdbx_description
1 polymer ?
#
loop_
_entity_poly.entity_id
_entity_poly.type
_entity_poly.pdbx_seq_one_letter_code
_entity_poly.pdbx_strand_id
1 'polypeptide(L)'
;MPAHRRTNRETEVKLRVADVLDMLRKLKNLGARCESRVLEQNTLYDTPDSDFRRRGTLLRVRVEKPAKKPGTSESGRRHAGRASARTILTSKFRAAPRSSRTRRYKEKLERELVVPSSPAHCDRVFRSLGLRRGFRYDKFRSTFRLSRLPGLTIELDETPAGTFLELEGRPRAIDSAARALGYTPRDYFCGTYWDVYVAECRRCGLVPRNMVFDK
;
A
#
# COMPACT_ATOMS: atom_id res chain seq x y z
N MET A 1 -4.84 5.73 26.89
CA MET A 1 -3.43 5.85 26.48
C MET A 1 -3.40 6.49 25.10
N PRO A 2 -2.78 7.66 24.88
CA PRO A 2 -2.75 8.30 23.57
C PRO A 2 -1.90 7.45 22.62
N ALA A 3 -2.50 7.10 21.46
CA ALA A 3 -1.84 6.37 20.39
C ALA A 3 -0.61 7.16 19.91
N HIS A 4 0.56 6.53 19.97
CA HIS A 4 1.83 7.12 19.60
C HIS A 4 1.79 7.67 18.16
N ARG A 5 1.96 8.97 18.03
CA ARG A 5 2.30 9.67 16.78
C ARG A 5 3.69 9.22 16.33
N ARG A 6 3.78 8.19 15.53
CA ARG A 6 5.02 7.88 14.80
C ARG A 6 5.00 8.62 13.48
N THR A 7 5.80 9.68 13.38
CA THR A 7 6.21 10.19 12.07
C THR A 7 7.29 9.24 11.58
N ASN A 8 6.96 8.38 10.63
CA ASN A 8 7.89 7.41 10.09
C ASN A 8 8.35 7.87 8.71
N ARG A 9 9.68 7.87 8.49
CA ARG A 9 10.23 8.05 7.15
C ARG A 9 10.23 6.70 6.47
N GLU A 10 9.40 6.55 5.46
CA GLU A 10 9.31 5.36 4.64
C GLU A 10 10.26 5.47 3.45
N THR A 11 10.95 4.40 3.17
CA THR A 11 11.72 4.19 1.94
C THR A 11 11.18 2.94 1.30
N GLU A 12 10.59 3.06 0.11
CA GLU A 12 9.91 1.98 -0.57
C GLU A 12 10.29 1.89 -2.05
N VAL A 13 10.14 0.71 -2.62
CA VAL A 13 10.07 0.46 -4.06
C VAL A 13 8.89 -0.41 -4.38
N LYS A 14 8.34 -0.26 -5.59
CA LYS A 14 7.33 -1.15 -6.17
C LYS A 14 7.93 -1.97 -7.27
N LEU A 15 7.52 -3.23 -7.37
CA LEU A 15 7.90 -4.18 -8.40
C LEU A 15 6.62 -4.76 -9.01
N ARG A 16 6.55 -4.83 -10.33
CA ARG A 16 5.40 -5.49 -10.98
C ARG A 16 5.56 -7.00 -10.85
N VAL A 17 4.50 -7.68 -10.48
CA VAL A 17 4.44 -9.15 -10.36
C VAL A 17 3.63 -9.69 -11.52
N ALA A 18 4.27 -10.50 -12.37
CA ALA A 18 3.62 -11.10 -13.53
C ALA A 18 2.79 -12.33 -13.14
N ASP A 19 3.29 -13.14 -12.22
CA ASP A 19 2.64 -14.38 -11.73
C ASP A 19 2.62 -14.38 -10.20
N VAL A 20 1.43 -14.31 -9.63
CA VAL A 20 1.20 -14.31 -8.17
C VAL A 20 1.62 -15.63 -7.53
N LEU A 21 1.34 -16.77 -8.17
CA LEU A 21 1.65 -18.08 -7.61
C LEU A 21 3.16 -18.31 -7.60
N ASP A 22 3.87 -17.89 -8.64
CA ASP A 22 5.33 -17.94 -8.68
C ASP A 22 5.94 -17.02 -7.60
N MET A 23 5.41 -15.82 -7.42
CA MET A 23 5.87 -14.91 -6.37
C MET A 23 5.66 -15.50 -4.97
N LEU A 24 4.50 -16.10 -4.71
CA LEU A 24 4.23 -16.76 -3.41
C LEU A 24 5.20 -17.93 -3.17
N ARG A 25 5.53 -18.72 -4.21
CA ARG A 25 6.55 -19.79 -4.12
C ARG A 25 7.93 -19.21 -3.79
N LYS A 26 8.35 -18.15 -4.48
CA LYS A 26 9.62 -17.45 -4.22
C LYS A 26 9.69 -16.92 -2.79
N LEU A 27 8.64 -16.24 -2.31
CA LEU A 27 8.56 -15.74 -0.94
C LEU A 27 8.67 -16.88 0.08
N LYS A 28 7.97 -18.01 -0.14
CA LYS A 28 8.04 -19.19 0.71
C LYS A 28 9.46 -19.78 0.72
N ASN A 29 10.09 -19.93 -0.43
CA ASN A 29 11.47 -20.46 -0.55
C ASN A 29 12.49 -19.55 0.12
N LEU A 30 12.24 -18.24 0.16
CA LEU A 30 13.06 -17.29 0.90
C LEU A 30 12.83 -17.36 2.43
N GLY A 31 11.86 -18.13 2.90
CA GLY A 31 11.47 -18.20 4.30
C GLY A 31 10.64 -17.02 4.78
N ALA A 32 9.97 -16.30 3.86
CA ALA A 32 9.05 -15.23 4.23
C ALA A 32 7.78 -15.80 4.86
N ARG A 33 7.40 -15.23 6.01
CA ARG A 33 6.17 -15.61 6.73
C ARG A 33 5.08 -14.58 6.47
N CYS A 34 3.91 -15.03 6.01
CA CYS A 34 2.73 -14.18 5.87
C CYS A 34 2.14 -13.87 7.24
N GLU A 35 2.24 -12.62 7.67
CA GLU A 35 1.69 -12.14 8.94
C GLU A 35 0.19 -11.86 8.84
N SER A 36 -0.21 -11.15 7.78
CA SER A 36 -1.59 -10.70 7.60
C SER A 36 -1.99 -10.69 6.13
N ARG A 37 -3.30 -10.76 5.88
CA ARG A 37 -3.93 -10.38 4.62
C ARG A 37 -5.18 -9.57 4.90
N VAL A 38 -5.33 -8.44 4.24
CA VAL A 38 -6.46 -7.52 4.39
C VAL A 38 -6.96 -7.07 3.01
N LEU A 39 -8.25 -6.77 2.93
CA LEU A 39 -8.79 -5.93 1.87
C LEU A 39 -8.70 -4.48 2.34
N GLU A 40 -7.92 -3.67 1.64
CA GLU A 40 -7.85 -2.23 1.85
C GLU A 40 -8.75 -1.51 0.85
N GLN A 41 -9.67 -0.71 1.38
CA GLN A 41 -10.49 0.20 0.61
C GLN A 41 -10.05 1.63 0.92
N ASN A 42 -9.45 2.29 -0.06
CA ASN A 42 -8.79 3.57 0.13
C ASN A 42 -9.57 4.69 -0.56
N THR A 43 -9.77 5.80 0.13
CA THR A 43 -10.33 7.04 -0.43
C THR A 43 -9.36 8.18 -0.20
N LEU A 44 -8.88 8.80 -1.26
CA LEU A 44 -8.05 10.00 -1.19
C LEU A 44 -8.92 11.25 -1.14
N TYR A 45 -8.46 12.25 -0.38
CA TYR A 45 -9.10 13.55 -0.27
C TYR A 45 -8.14 14.64 -0.71
N ASP A 46 -8.68 15.66 -1.35
CA ASP A 46 -7.93 16.82 -1.82
C ASP A 46 -8.79 18.08 -1.78
N THR A 47 -8.16 19.23 -1.90
CA THR A 47 -8.85 20.49 -2.12
C THR A 47 -9.53 20.51 -3.51
N PRO A 48 -10.54 21.36 -3.74
CA PRO A 48 -11.21 21.51 -5.03
C PRO A 48 -10.25 21.70 -6.21
N ASP A 49 -9.16 22.39 -6.00
CA ASP A 49 -8.13 22.70 -7.00
C ASP A 49 -6.96 21.71 -7.00
N SER A 50 -7.06 20.57 -6.26
CA SER A 50 -6.05 19.49 -6.19
C SER A 50 -4.69 19.95 -5.63
N ASP A 51 -4.69 20.82 -4.65
CA ASP A 51 -3.47 21.39 -4.08
C ASP A 51 -2.59 20.36 -3.38
N PHE A 52 -3.20 19.42 -2.62
CA PHE A 52 -2.43 18.35 -1.97
C PHE A 52 -1.65 17.52 -2.97
N ARG A 53 -2.31 17.11 -4.07
CA ARG A 53 -1.67 16.36 -5.15
C ARG A 53 -0.53 17.13 -5.78
N ARG A 54 -0.71 18.42 -6.11
CA ARG A 54 0.34 19.27 -6.69
C ARG A 54 1.55 19.38 -5.77
N ARG A 55 1.34 19.48 -4.46
CA ARG A 55 2.42 19.55 -3.44
C ARG A 55 3.02 18.18 -3.07
N GLY A 56 2.52 17.10 -3.66
CA GLY A 56 2.95 15.74 -3.32
C GLY A 56 2.56 15.30 -1.91
N THR A 57 1.51 15.93 -1.37
CA THR A 57 0.83 15.55 -0.13
C THR A 57 -0.28 14.56 -0.45
N LEU A 58 -0.54 13.62 0.45
CA LEU A 58 -1.66 12.70 0.37
C LEU A 58 -2.42 12.73 1.70
N LEU A 59 -3.75 12.84 1.62
CA LEU A 59 -4.67 12.61 2.72
C LEU A 59 -5.57 11.42 2.34
N ARG A 60 -5.62 10.39 3.19
CA ARG A 60 -6.32 9.13 2.89
C ARG A 60 -7.13 8.66 4.08
N VAL A 61 -8.35 8.21 3.81
CA VAL A 61 -9.11 7.33 4.70
C VAL A 61 -9.03 5.93 4.12
N ARG A 62 -8.52 4.98 4.91
CA ARG A 62 -8.42 3.55 4.58
C ARG A 62 -9.34 2.76 5.49
N VAL A 63 -10.07 1.82 4.91
CA VAL A 63 -10.79 0.77 5.64
C VAL A 63 -10.06 -0.54 5.39
N GLU A 64 -9.58 -1.17 6.44
CA GLU A 64 -8.99 -2.50 6.39
C GLU A 64 -9.98 -3.54 6.89
N LYS A 65 -10.24 -4.57 6.07
CA LYS A 65 -11.05 -5.72 6.41
C LYS A 65 -10.19 -6.97 6.35
N PRO A 66 -10.15 -7.80 7.41
CA PRO A 66 -9.41 -9.06 7.37
C PRO A 66 -9.81 -9.92 6.19
N ALA A 67 -8.85 -10.55 5.54
CA ALA A 67 -9.04 -11.46 4.42
C ALA A 67 -8.27 -12.77 4.64
N LYS A 68 -8.64 -13.84 3.94
CA LYS A 68 -7.93 -15.12 4.03
C LYS A 68 -6.51 -15.01 3.51
N LYS A 69 -5.54 -15.55 4.22
CA LYS A 69 -4.14 -15.58 3.77
C LYS A 69 -3.98 -16.48 2.54
N PRO A 70 -3.03 -16.18 1.63
CA PRO A 70 -2.77 -17.03 0.49
C PRO A 70 -2.34 -18.43 0.94
N GLY A 71 -2.83 -19.47 0.27
CA GLY A 71 -2.43 -20.86 0.52
C GLY A 71 -3.04 -21.52 1.77
N THR A 72 -3.99 -20.88 2.46
CA THR A 72 -4.73 -21.53 3.56
C THR A 72 -5.99 -22.22 3.05
N SER A 73 -6.07 -23.56 3.26
CA SER A 73 -7.27 -24.34 2.98
C SER A 73 -8.43 -24.02 3.95
N GLU A 74 -9.65 -24.44 3.60
CA GLU A 74 -10.87 -24.13 4.38
C GLU A 74 -10.99 -24.83 5.76
N SER A 75 -10.10 -25.79 6.06
CA SER A 75 -10.24 -26.66 7.22
C SER A 75 -9.90 -26.02 8.58
N GLY A 76 -9.49 -24.76 8.61
CA GLY A 76 -9.07 -24.03 9.83
C GLY A 76 -10.15 -23.15 10.47
N ARG A 77 -11.44 -23.51 10.38
CA ARG A 77 -12.52 -22.78 11.08
C ARG A 77 -12.56 -23.12 12.56
N ARG A 78 -11.59 -22.71 13.37
CA ARG A 78 -11.82 -22.53 14.84
C ARG A 78 -10.94 -21.39 15.34
N HIS A 79 -11.60 -20.35 15.88
CA HIS A 79 -11.00 -19.30 16.74
C HIS A 79 -10.08 -18.24 16.12
N ALA A 80 -10.25 -17.81 14.89
CA ALA A 80 -9.87 -16.44 14.56
C ALA A 80 -10.98 -15.54 15.13
N GLY A 81 -10.73 -14.91 16.27
CA GLY A 81 -11.60 -13.84 16.79
C GLY A 81 -11.92 -12.91 15.62
N ARG A 82 -13.18 -12.54 15.48
CA ARG A 82 -13.73 -11.75 14.37
C ARG A 82 -13.04 -10.38 14.37
N ALA A 83 -11.84 -10.32 13.78
CA ALA A 83 -11.11 -9.07 13.67
C ALA A 83 -12.01 -8.09 12.91
N SER A 84 -12.43 -7.03 13.59
CA SER A 84 -13.33 -6.01 13.03
C SER A 84 -12.61 -5.17 12.00
N ALA A 85 -13.35 -4.60 11.06
CA ALA A 85 -12.80 -3.61 10.13
C ALA A 85 -12.22 -2.42 10.91
N ARG A 86 -11.08 -1.88 10.44
CA ARG A 86 -10.43 -0.71 11.04
C ARG A 86 -10.49 0.47 10.07
N THR A 87 -10.74 1.66 10.60
CA THR A 87 -10.61 2.91 9.84
C THR A 87 -9.27 3.56 10.20
N ILE A 88 -8.47 3.86 9.19
CA ILE A 88 -7.14 4.47 9.35
C ILE A 88 -7.11 5.77 8.56
N LEU A 89 -6.73 6.85 9.25
CA LEU A 89 -6.42 8.13 8.64
C LEU A 89 -4.93 8.20 8.38
N THR A 90 -4.54 8.48 7.14
CA THR A 90 -3.13 8.61 6.74
C THR A 90 -2.87 9.96 6.12
N SER A 91 -1.79 10.62 6.54
CA SER A 91 -1.20 11.73 5.80
C SER A 91 0.22 11.39 5.39
N LYS A 92 0.55 11.59 4.09
CA LYS A 92 1.90 11.41 3.54
C LYS A 92 2.39 12.71 2.92
N PHE A 93 3.66 13.01 3.14
CA PHE A 93 4.32 14.20 2.60
C PHE A 93 5.58 13.78 1.86
N ARG A 94 5.95 14.54 0.84
CA ARG A 94 7.23 14.33 0.16
C ARG A 94 8.36 14.58 1.14
N ALA A 95 9.24 13.59 1.34
CA ALA A 95 10.48 13.80 2.09
C ALA A 95 11.51 14.49 1.20
N ALA A 96 12.30 15.42 1.76
CA ALA A 96 13.45 15.97 1.05
C ALA A 96 14.46 14.83 0.76
N PRO A 97 14.97 14.71 -0.48
CA PRO A 97 15.95 13.67 -0.83
C PRO A 97 17.24 13.87 -0.01
N ARG A 98 17.75 12.80 0.61
CA ARG A 98 19.00 12.84 1.38
C ARG A 98 20.25 12.83 0.50
N SER A 99 20.18 12.27 -0.70
CA SER A 99 21.27 12.24 -1.67
C SER A 99 20.77 11.86 -3.07
N SER A 100 21.59 12.08 -4.09
CA SER A 100 21.31 11.65 -5.47
C SER A 100 21.19 10.12 -5.61
N ARG A 101 21.85 9.35 -4.74
CA ARG A 101 21.80 7.88 -4.72
C ARG A 101 20.44 7.32 -4.29
N THR A 102 19.59 8.13 -3.64
CA THR A 102 18.27 7.69 -3.16
C THR A 102 17.14 7.90 -4.18
N ARG A 103 17.42 8.51 -5.35
CA ARG A 103 16.38 8.78 -6.38
C ARG A 103 15.64 7.56 -6.89
N ARG A 104 16.22 6.37 -6.77
CA ARG A 104 15.58 5.10 -7.17
C ARG A 104 14.60 4.55 -6.12
N TYR A 105 14.52 5.17 -4.95
CA TYR A 105 13.56 4.84 -3.92
C TYR A 105 12.57 5.98 -3.75
N LYS A 106 11.35 5.63 -3.41
CA LYS A 106 10.34 6.62 -3.01
C LYS A 106 10.46 6.86 -1.52
N GLU A 107 10.68 8.09 -1.12
CA GLU A 107 10.77 8.49 0.27
C GLU A 107 9.59 9.40 0.64
N LYS A 108 8.91 9.05 1.73
CA LYS A 108 7.77 9.79 2.28
C LYS A 108 7.91 9.93 3.79
N LEU A 109 7.34 11.00 4.33
CA LEU A 109 7.03 11.12 5.74
C LEU A 109 5.56 10.72 5.91
N GLU A 110 5.31 9.67 6.67
CA GLU A 110 3.95 9.16 6.90
C GLU A 110 3.53 9.36 8.36
N ARG A 111 2.24 9.68 8.52
CA ARG A 111 1.56 9.69 9.81
C ARG A 111 0.26 8.92 9.66
N GLU A 112 0.08 7.91 10.48
CA GLU A 112 -1.14 7.13 10.53
C GLU A 112 -1.80 7.22 11.90
N LEU A 113 -3.12 7.19 11.89
CA LEU A 113 -3.96 7.17 13.08
C LEU A 113 -5.12 6.20 12.86
N VAL A 114 -5.23 5.20 13.70
CA VAL A 114 -6.47 4.39 13.77
C VAL A 114 -7.55 5.24 14.45
N VAL A 115 -8.66 5.44 13.75
CA VAL A 115 -9.76 6.25 14.27
C VAL A 115 -10.96 5.36 14.63
N PRO A 116 -11.58 5.56 15.81
CA PRO A 116 -12.75 4.80 16.24
C PRO A 116 -14.03 5.32 15.58
N SER A 117 -13.92 5.76 14.32
CA SER A 117 -15.01 6.40 13.59
C SER A 117 -15.25 5.71 12.27
N SER A 118 -16.50 5.73 11.80
CA SER A 118 -16.83 5.18 10.49
C SER A 118 -16.20 6.01 9.37
N PRO A 119 -15.88 5.39 8.21
CA PRO A 119 -15.38 6.12 7.05
C PRO A 119 -16.34 7.25 6.60
N ALA A 120 -17.66 7.03 6.78
CA ALA A 120 -18.67 8.03 6.46
C ALA A 120 -18.60 9.26 7.40
N HIS A 121 -18.22 9.06 8.66
CA HIS A 121 -18.00 10.19 9.57
C HIS A 121 -16.76 10.99 9.17
N CYS A 122 -15.64 10.32 8.88
CA CYS A 122 -14.45 11.00 8.35
C CYS A 122 -14.74 11.80 7.09
N ASP A 123 -15.54 11.23 6.18
CA ASP A 123 -15.97 11.91 4.95
C ASP A 123 -16.77 13.21 5.24
N ARG A 124 -17.73 13.14 6.15
CA ARG A 124 -18.51 14.36 6.52
C ARG A 124 -17.60 15.45 7.08
N VAL A 125 -16.68 15.10 7.99
CA VAL A 125 -15.73 16.05 8.57
C VAL A 125 -14.86 16.67 7.48
N PHE A 126 -14.29 15.87 6.56
CA PHE A 126 -13.43 16.41 5.51
C PHE A 126 -14.20 17.31 4.53
N ARG A 127 -15.43 16.95 4.20
CA ARG A 127 -16.28 17.80 3.35
C ARG A 127 -16.65 19.11 4.02
N SER A 128 -16.91 19.13 5.34
CA SER A 128 -17.16 20.39 6.07
C SER A 128 -15.93 21.29 6.13
N LEU A 129 -14.72 20.72 5.97
CA LEU A 129 -13.45 21.45 5.81
C LEU A 129 -13.14 21.86 4.36
N GLY A 130 -14.08 21.69 3.42
CA GLY A 130 -13.91 22.05 2.03
C GLY A 130 -13.14 21.03 1.18
N LEU A 131 -12.80 19.85 1.73
CA LEU A 131 -12.12 18.81 0.97
C LEU A 131 -13.11 17.98 0.14
N ARG A 132 -12.65 17.44 -0.98
CA ARG A 132 -13.42 16.55 -1.87
C ARG A 132 -12.82 15.16 -1.91
N ARG A 133 -13.68 14.14 -2.12
CA ARG A 133 -13.22 12.81 -2.51
C ARG A 133 -12.55 12.91 -3.89
N GLY A 134 -11.33 12.42 -3.96
CA GLY A 134 -10.62 12.26 -5.20
C GLY A 134 -10.66 10.80 -5.67
N PHE A 135 -9.49 10.19 -5.80
CA PHE A 135 -9.35 8.82 -6.28
C PHE A 135 -9.67 7.78 -5.20
N ARG A 136 -10.47 6.76 -5.55
CA ARG A 136 -10.71 5.58 -4.72
C ARG A 136 -10.01 4.37 -5.34
N TYR A 137 -9.41 3.56 -4.49
CA TYR A 137 -8.80 2.30 -4.95
C TYR A 137 -8.87 1.23 -3.88
N ASP A 138 -9.08 -0.01 -4.34
CA ASP A 138 -9.09 -1.20 -3.52
C ASP A 138 -7.86 -2.04 -3.84
N LYS A 139 -7.38 -2.80 -2.86
CA LYS A 139 -6.36 -3.83 -3.03
C LYS A 139 -6.47 -4.89 -1.95
N PHE A 140 -6.16 -6.13 -2.28
CA PHE A 140 -5.80 -7.11 -1.27
C PHE A 140 -4.31 -6.98 -0.98
N ARG A 141 -3.96 -6.77 0.30
CA ARG A 141 -2.58 -6.67 0.76
C ARG A 141 -2.23 -7.86 1.64
N SER A 142 -1.21 -8.61 1.24
CA SER A 142 -0.59 -9.66 2.06
C SER A 142 0.76 -9.16 2.55
N THR A 143 0.94 -9.08 3.88
CA THR A 143 2.18 -8.60 4.50
C THR A 143 3.04 -9.78 4.91
N PHE A 144 4.32 -9.75 4.51
CA PHE A 144 5.31 -10.78 4.82
C PHE A 144 6.51 -10.18 5.57
N ARG A 145 7.14 -11.02 6.40
CA ARG A 145 8.39 -10.72 7.08
C ARG A 145 9.44 -11.79 6.79
N LEU A 146 10.69 -11.33 6.73
CA LEU A 146 11.86 -12.16 6.59
C LEU A 146 12.72 -12.04 7.85
N SER A 147 12.90 -13.12 8.62
CA SER A 147 13.71 -13.09 9.86
C SER A 147 15.15 -12.66 9.61
N ARG A 148 15.72 -13.02 8.46
CA ARG A 148 17.10 -12.65 8.05
C ARG A 148 17.25 -11.18 7.63
N LEU A 149 16.16 -10.45 7.37
CA LEU A 149 16.17 -9.04 7.03
C LEU A 149 15.24 -8.28 7.99
N PRO A 150 15.63 -8.12 9.26
CA PRO A 150 14.82 -7.43 10.24
C PRO A 150 14.61 -5.98 9.81
N GLY A 151 13.37 -5.48 9.96
CA GLY A 151 12.98 -4.12 9.55
C GLY A 151 12.66 -3.99 8.06
N LEU A 152 12.68 -5.07 7.27
CA LEU A 152 12.10 -5.10 5.93
C LEU A 152 10.65 -5.56 6.01
N THR A 153 9.75 -4.78 5.41
CA THR A 153 8.37 -5.18 5.13
C THR A 153 8.26 -5.55 3.66
N ILE A 154 7.61 -6.67 3.38
CA ILE A 154 7.29 -7.12 2.02
C ILE A 154 5.77 -7.17 1.93
N GLU A 155 5.19 -6.44 0.99
CA GLU A 155 3.75 -6.37 0.79
C GLU A 155 3.39 -6.78 -0.63
N LEU A 156 2.64 -7.87 -0.75
CA LEU A 156 2.06 -8.30 -2.03
C LEU A 156 0.68 -7.68 -2.15
N ASP A 157 0.54 -6.76 -3.09
CA ASP A 157 -0.66 -5.99 -3.37
C ASP A 157 -1.33 -6.46 -4.67
N GLU A 158 -2.48 -7.06 -4.55
CA GLU A 158 -3.33 -7.44 -5.68
C GLU A 158 -4.37 -6.32 -5.89
N THR A 159 -4.35 -5.69 -7.07
CA THR A 159 -5.20 -4.54 -7.41
C THR A 159 -5.95 -4.81 -8.73
N PRO A 160 -7.03 -4.08 -9.04
CA PRO A 160 -7.66 -4.16 -10.36
C PRO A 160 -6.75 -3.83 -11.54
N ALA A 161 -5.65 -3.09 -11.32
CA ALA A 161 -4.66 -2.73 -12.37
C ALA A 161 -3.45 -3.67 -12.40
N GLY A 162 -3.51 -4.81 -11.69
CA GLY A 162 -2.45 -5.81 -11.63
C GLY A 162 -1.85 -5.99 -10.24
N THR A 163 -0.87 -6.87 -10.15
CA THR A 163 -0.24 -7.26 -8.88
C THR A 163 1.13 -6.61 -8.75
N PHE A 164 1.44 -6.17 -7.54
CA PHE A 164 2.69 -5.48 -7.20
C PHE A 164 3.29 -6.04 -5.91
N LEU A 165 4.60 -5.98 -5.82
CA LEU A 165 5.33 -6.20 -4.59
C LEU A 165 5.90 -4.87 -4.12
N GLU A 166 5.53 -4.42 -2.93
CA GLU A 166 6.15 -3.28 -2.26
C GLU A 166 7.21 -3.82 -1.29
N LEU A 167 8.41 -3.27 -1.38
CA LEU A 167 9.49 -3.53 -0.43
C LEU A 167 9.77 -2.25 0.32
N GLU A 168 9.55 -2.25 1.64
CA GLU A 168 9.76 -1.09 2.51
C GLU A 168 10.81 -1.40 3.57
N GLY A 169 11.78 -0.50 3.72
CA GLY A 169 12.85 -0.65 4.70
C GLY A 169 14.13 0.11 4.35
N ARG A 170 15.25 -0.34 4.91
CA ARG A 170 16.55 0.24 4.56
C ARG A 170 16.93 -0.11 3.12
N PRO A 171 17.54 0.81 2.33
CA PRO A 171 17.88 0.58 0.93
C PRO A 171 18.63 -0.74 0.68
N ARG A 172 19.62 -1.07 1.52
CA ARG A 172 20.36 -2.33 1.39
C ARG A 172 19.49 -3.58 1.57
N ALA A 173 18.50 -3.53 2.48
CA ALA A 173 17.57 -4.65 2.70
C ALA A 173 16.61 -4.79 1.52
N ILE A 174 16.11 -3.67 0.99
CA ILE A 174 15.28 -3.62 -0.22
C ILE A 174 16.02 -4.26 -1.41
N ASP A 175 17.26 -3.80 -1.71
CA ASP A 175 18.05 -4.32 -2.82
C ASP A 175 18.38 -5.81 -2.65
N SER A 176 18.66 -6.26 -1.43
CA SER A 176 18.92 -7.67 -1.13
C SER A 176 17.69 -8.54 -1.38
N ALA A 177 16.53 -8.12 -0.90
CA ALA A 177 15.27 -8.85 -1.10
C ALA A 177 14.85 -8.86 -2.57
N ALA A 178 14.92 -7.71 -3.26
CA ALA A 178 14.57 -7.59 -4.67
C ALA A 178 15.42 -8.55 -5.51
N ARG A 179 16.76 -8.58 -5.31
CA ARG A 179 17.67 -9.48 -6.01
C ARG A 179 17.35 -10.95 -5.74
N ALA A 180 17.07 -11.30 -4.48
CA ALA A 180 16.72 -12.68 -4.11
C ALA A 180 15.38 -13.14 -4.73
N LEU A 181 14.50 -12.20 -5.11
CA LEU A 181 13.25 -12.47 -5.80
C LEU A 181 13.39 -12.41 -7.34
N GLY A 182 14.60 -12.14 -7.86
CA GLY A 182 14.89 -12.09 -9.29
C GLY A 182 14.73 -10.72 -9.94
N TYR A 183 14.69 -9.64 -9.14
CA TYR A 183 14.57 -8.26 -9.64
C TYR A 183 15.90 -7.52 -9.56
N THR A 184 16.01 -6.49 -10.40
CA THR A 184 17.13 -5.55 -10.47
C THR A 184 16.64 -4.12 -10.17
N PRO A 185 17.52 -3.17 -9.91
CA PRO A 185 17.12 -1.77 -9.73
C PRO A 185 16.43 -1.13 -10.95
N ARG A 186 16.51 -1.75 -12.14
CA ARG A 186 15.80 -1.29 -13.36
C ARG A 186 14.31 -1.58 -13.28
N ASP A 187 13.92 -2.57 -12.48
CA ASP A 187 12.53 -2.99 -12.29
C ASP A 187 11.80 -2.13 -11.23
N TYR A 188 12.54 -1.22 -10.56
CA TYR A 188 11.99 -0.39 -9.50
C TYR A 188 11.09 0.71 -10.07
N PHE A 189 9.86 0.71 -9.61
CA PHE A 189 8.85 1.70 -9.95
C PHE A 189 8.55 2.58 -8.72
N CYS A 190 8.78 3.89 -8.83
CA CYS A 190 8.58 4.85 -7.75
C CYS A 190 7.24 5.60 -7.82
N GLY A 191 6.39 5.28 -8.78
CA GLY A 191 5.08 5.89 -8.97
C GLY A 191 4.05 5.49 -7.93
N THR A 192 2.85 6.04 -8.07
CA THR A 192 1.69 5.74 -7.24
C THR A 192 0.78 4.71 -7.92
N TYR A 193 -0.20 4.15 -7.21
CA TYR A 193 -1.26 3.32 -7.83
C TYR A 193 -2.10 4.11 -8.83
N TRP A 194 -2.26 5.41 -8.63
CA TRP A 194 -2.90 6.27 -9.63
C TRP A 194 -2.11 6.28 -10.95
N ASP A 195 -0.78 6.42 -10.89
CA ASP A 195 0.06 6.45 -12.10
C ASP A 195 -0.01 5.12 -12.86
N VAL A 196 0.00 3.99 -12.14
CA VAL A 196 -0.18 2.65 -12.72
C VAL A 196 -1.54 2.53 -13.39
N TYR A 197 -2.60 2.91 -12.67
CA TYR A 197 -3.97 2.80 -13.15
C TYR A 197 -4.23 3.67 -14.37
N VAL A 198 -3.73 4.91 -14.36
CA VAL A 198 -3.84 5.81 -15.53
C VAL A 198 -3.11 5.25 -16.74
N ALA A 199 -1.91 4.69 -16.55
CA ALA A 199 -1.17 4.05 -17.64
C ALA A 199 -1.94 2.85 -18.22
N GLU A 200 -2.54 2.02 -17.36
CA GLU A 200 -3.35 0.88 -17.78
C GLU A 200 -4.63 1.32 -18.50
N CYS A 201 -5.34 2.31 -17.97
CA CYS A 201 -6.52 2.88 -18.65
C CYS A 201 -6.18 3.41 -20.03
N ARG A 202 -5.05 4.14 -20.19
CA ARG A 202 -4.60 4.63 -21.49
C ARG A 202 -4.32 3.50 -22.46
N ARG A 203 -3.66 2.42 -22.00
CA ARG A 203 -3.38 1.23 -22.82
C ARG A 203 -4.66 0.57 -23.32
N CYS A 204 -5.73 0.60 -22.51
CA CYS A 204 -7.03 0.00 -22.84
C CYS A 204 -8.03 0.98 -23.48
N GLY A 205 -7.66 2.23 -23.74
CA GLY A 205 -8.57 3.25 -24.28
C GLY A 205 -9.67 3.70 -23.30
N LEU A 206 -9.46 3.50 -21.98
CA LEU A 206 -10.43 3.79 -20.93
C LEU A 206 -10.17 5.15 -20.27
N VAL A 207 -11.25 5.81 -19.83
CA VAL A 207 -11.15 7.03 -19.01
C VAL A 207 -10.90 6.64 -17.56
N PRO A 208 -9.80 7.12 -16.93
CA PRO A 208 -9.52 6.82 -15.53
C PRO A 208 -10.62 7.33 -14.59
N ARG A 209 -11.11 6.45 -13.70
CA ARG A 209 -12.11 6.78 -12.66
C ARG A 209 -11.60 6.30 -11.30
N ASN A 210 -12.23 5.28 -10.73
CA ASN A 210 -11.78 4.61 -9.50
C ASN A 210 -11.22 3.23 -9.85
N MET A 211 -10.17 2.82 -9.13
CA MET A 211 -9.56 1.50 -9.28
C MET A 211 -10.09 0.59 -8.14
N VAL A 212 -11.31 0.11 -8.30
CA VAL A 212 -12.00 -0.75 -7.31
C VAL A 212 -12.33 -2.09 -7.94
N PHE A 213 -12.40 -3.13 -7.11
CA PHE A 213 -12.86 -4.44 -7.60
C PHE A 213 -14.34 -4.36 -7.98
N ASP A 214 -14.72 -5.06 -9.04
CA ASP A 214 -16.12 -5.24 -9.39
C ASP A 214 -16.85 -6.01 -8.27
N LYS A 215 -18.12 -5.64 -8.07
CA LYS A 215 -18.97 -6.27 -7.05
C LYS A 215 -19.52 -7.59 -7.53
#